data_dbe4a620f2215d26b56000099cd11a2d
#
_entry.id   dbe4a620f2215d26b56000099cd11a2d
#
_cell.length_a   1.000
_cell.length_b   1.000
_cell.length_c   1.000
_cell.angle_alpha   90.00
_cell.angle_beta   90.00
_cell.angle_gamma   90.00
#
_symmetry.space_group_name_H-M   'P 1'
#
loop_
_entity.id
_entity.type
_entity.pdbx_description
1 polymer ?
#
loop_
_entity_poly.entity_id
_entity_poly.type
_entity_poly.pdbx_seq_one_letter_code
_entity_poly.pdbx_strand_id
1 'polypeptide(L)'
;MKKFITLVLMLLAACVLVGCNNGSTGSKTGDIAETNYTVETVENLNAQAPGSVVVSFRIPFGTKIENQIRDFADEFQALYPSVTIELEVVSGYDEMKSATIQDIGGGKVPTMTVGYPDHFAEYLISKSIISLDKFIKDPNVGYTTEELADFLPGYITENRQFDKNGTYVGLPFNKSTEALYYNVEFFEEFNLEVPTTWDEMETVCAQIMTIVAGLEDDQYSWLGKIKTNLANGEFIPCLYDSGGNFFTTIIHQFGGEYTKSIYKSNGLVDVQRGTLCFNTSNEAYEAFEYLQGLSKKGYISMPDALELTYGSYAYNVGKAIMNIGSTGGSGYYADAICTTGVAPLPYKTEEHKNVIQQGTNVCIMSQASDLEKLAAWLFIKYMLQPEKTAEFAMTTGYMPVRQSAYELQDYIDWLAGPTNEAKVHNGTAKYASEGWQYFVDAAWAGSSTVRNECETAMIQIIVNQTDINQALQDAVGRIG
;
A
#
# COMPACT_ATOMS: atom_id res chain seq x y z
N MET A 1 -49.05 -24.23 -43.20
CA MET A 1 -48.37 -25.49 -43.67
C MET A 1 -47.23 -25.78 -42.70
N LYS A 2 -47.50 -26.85 -41.94
CA LYS A 2 -46.63 -27.96 -41.55
C LYS A 2 -45.26 -27.53 -40.99
N LYS A 3 -45.07 -27.58 -39.63
CA LYS A 3 -44.53 -28.72 -38.86
C LYS A 3 -43.14 -29.13 -39.34
N PHE A 4 -42.13 -28.85 -38.52
CA PHE A 4 -41.17 -29.91 -38.13
C PHE A 4 -40.68 -29.67 -36.71
N ILE A 5 -41.18 -30.53 -35.84
CA ILE A 5 -40.68 -30.81 -34.49
C ILE A 5 -39.59 -31.88 -34.70
N THR A 6 -38.42 -31.69 -34.14
CA THR A 6 -37.43 -32.77 -33.93
C THR A 6 -36.72 -32.52 -32.63
N LEU A 7 -37.18 -33.07 -31.63
CA LEU A 7 -36.74 -34.11 -30.71
C LEU A 7 -35.22 -34.31 -30.73
N VAL A 8 -34.52 -33.77 -29.69
CA VAL A 8 -33.18 -34.25 -29.33
C VAL A 8 -33.29 -34.91 -27.97
N LEU A 9 -33.08 -36.21 -28.01
CA LEU A 9 -33.10 -37.15 -26.91
C LEU A 9 -32.06 -36.82 -25.83
N MET A 10 -32.51 -36.98 -24.58
CA MET A 10 -31.67 -37.27 -23.43
C MET A 10 -30.83 -38.53 -23.68
N LEU A 11 -29.53 -38.41 -23.56
CA LEU A 11 -28.64 -39.54 -23.29
C LEU A 11 -28.16 -39.43 -21.84
N LEU A 12 -28.86 -40.11 -20.96
CA LEU A 12 -28.36 -40.48 -19.63
C LEU A 12 -27.28 -41.54 -19.86
N ALA A 13 -26.03 -41.18 -19.70
CA ALA A 13 -24.95 -42.11 -19.49
C ALA A 13 -24.79 -42.37 -18.00
N ALA A 14 -25.29 -43.48 -17.55
CA ALA A 14 -25.00 -44.04 -16.23
C ALA A 14 -23.52 -44.44 -16.19
N CYS A 15 -22.66 -43.66 -15.54
CA CYS A 15 -21.33 -44.11 -15.17
C CYS A 15 -21.40 -44.85 -13.84
N VAL A 16 -21.09 -46.13 -13.94
CA VAL A 16 -20.95 -47.10 -12.90
C VAL A 16 -19.93 -46.60 -11.86
N LEU A 17 -20.37 -46.50 -10.63
CA LEU A 17 -19.52 -46.31 -9.45
C LEU A 17 -18.66 -47.61 -9.27
N VAL A 18 -17.40 -47.51 -9.68
CA VAL A 18 -16.37 -48.43 -9.16
C VAL A 18 -15.77 -47.72 -7.95
N GLY A 19 -16.17 -48.20 -6.78
CA GLY A 19 -15.58 -47.80 -5.52
C GLY A 19 -14.14 -48.29 -5.42
N CYS A 20 -13.18 -47.38 -5.55
CA CYS A 20 -11.85 -47.59 -4.97
C CYS A 20 -11.84 -46.91 -3.59
N ASN A 21 -11.99 -47.78 -2.59
CA ASN A 21 -11.78 -47.42 -1.19
C ASN A 21 -10.28 -47.30 -0.99
N ASN A 22 -9.76 -46.08 -1.12
CA ASN A 22 -8.43 -45.72 -0.62
C ASN A 22 -8.59 -44.69 0.47
N GLY A 23 -8.02 -45.03 1.62
CA GLY A 23 -8.14 -44.33 2.85
C GLY A 23 -8.05 -42.82 2.73
N SER A 24 -9.12 -42.14 3.05
CA SER A 24 -9.19 -40.71 3.28
C SER A 24 -8.30 -40.37 4.47
N THR A 25 -7.05 -40.05 4.20
CA THR A 25 -6.35 -39.10 5.06
C THR A 25 -7.03 -37.77 4.85
N GLY A 26 -7.80 -37.36 5.86
CA GLY A 26 -8.55 -36.10 5.84
C GLY A 26 -7.66 -34.96 5.37
N SER A 27 -8.04 -34.35 4.27
CA SER A 27 -7.53 -33.06 3.86
C SER A 27 -7.74 -32.12 5.02
N LYS A 28 -6.67 -31.75 5.71
CA LYS A 28 -6.66 -30.63 6.64
C LYS A 28 -6.83 -29.37 5.80
N THR A 29 -8.07 -29.01 5.49
CA THR A 29 -8.45 -27.74 4.92
C THR A 29 -8.11 -26.68 5.95
N GLY A 30 -6.91 -26.12 5.88
CA GLY A 30 -6.59 -25.10 6.83
C GLY A 30 -5.14 -24.65 6.97
N ASP A 31 -4.20 -25.22 6.25
CA ASP A 31 -2.84 -24.68 6.29
C ASP A 31 -2.69 -23.55 5.24
N ILE A 32 -2.13 -22.41 5.66
CA ILE A 32 -1.67 -21.36 4.75
C ILE A 32 -0.65 -22.02 3.84
N ALA A 33 -0.94 -22.01 2.53
CA ALA A 33 -0.11 -22.58 1.49
C ALA A 33 0.64 -23.84 1.96
N GLU A 34 0.07 -25.02 1.71
CA GLU A 34 0.78 -26.28 1.94
C GLU A 34 2.17 -26.15 1.32
N THR A 35 3.20 -26.13 2.18
CA THR A 35 4.57 -25.92 1.80
C THR A 35 5.17 -27.19 1.20
N ASN A 36 4.60 -27.65 0.10
CA ASN A 36 5.11 -28.80 -0.66
C ASN A 36 6.26 -28.39 -1.58
N TYR A 37 7.27 -27.74 -1.02
CA TYR A 37 8.52 -27.46 -1.74
C TYR A 37 9.71 -27.89 -0.89
N THR A 38 10.82 -28.20 -1.58
CA THR A 38 12.11 -28.47 -0.97
C THR A 38 12.96 -27.20 -1.00
N VAL A 39 13.64 -26.87 0.11
CA VAL A 39 14.66 -25.85 0.06
C VAL A 39 15.88 -26.48 -0.60
N GLU A 40 16.13 -26.11 -1.85
CA GLU A 40 17.30 -26.52 -2.61
C GLU A 40 18.58 -25.86 -2.06
N THR A 41 19.75 -26.40 -2.44
CA THR A 41 21.03 -25.86 -2.03
C THR A 41 21.57 -24.82 -3.03
N VAL A 42 22.32 -23.86 -2.54
CA VAL A 42 23.04 -22.89 -3.40
C VAL A 42 24.05 -23.60 -4.31
N GLU A 43 24.60 -24.74 -3.89
CA GLU A 43 25.46 -25.57 -4.73
C GLU A 43 24.71 -26.12 -5.95
N ASN A 44 23.49 -26.66 -5.74
CA ASN A 44 22.64 -27.14 -6.82
C ASN A 44 22.24 -26.01 -7.78
N LEU A 45 21.96 -24.83 -7.26
CA LEU A 45 21.65 -23.65 -8.07
C LEU A 45 22.85 -23.26 -8.93
N ASN A 46 24.06 -23.20 -8.35
CA ASN A 46 25.30 -22.82 -9.03
C ASN A 46 25.78 -23.89 -10.05
N ALA A 47 25.33 -25.14 -9.91
CA ALA A 47 25.62 -26.22 -10.85
C ALA A 47 24.79 -26.13 -12.13
N GLN A 48 23.76 -25.29 -12.20
CA GLN A 48 22.96 -25.12 -13.39
C GLN A 48 23.71 -24.33 -14.48
N ALA A 49 23.29 -24.51 -15.73
CA ALA A 49 23.86 -23.75 -16.84
C ALA A 49 23.62 -22.24 -16.67
N PRO A 50 24.53 -21.38 -17.16
CA PRO A 50 24.34 -19.94 -17.08
C PRO A 50 22.98 -19.49 -17.63
N GLY A 51 22.23 -18.70 -16.84
CA GLY A 51 20.90 -18.16 -17.20
C GLY A 51 19.77 -19.18 -17.31
N SER A 52 19.98 -20.44 -16.91
CA SER A 52 18.98 -21.50 -17.09
C SER A 52 17.87 -21.53 -16.03
N VAL A 53 18.09 -20.90 -14.87
CA VAL A 53 17.08 -20.76 -13.82
C VAL A 53 16.44 -19.39 -13.96
N VAL A 54 15.23 -19.33 -14.51
CA VAL A 54 14.53 -18.07 -14.79
C VAL A 54 13.59 -17.75 -13.65
N VAL A 55 13.74 -16.55 -13.08
CA VAL A 55 12.85 -15.98 -12.08
C VAL A 55 12.08 -14.83 -12.74
N SER A 56 10.82 -15.07 -13.08
CA SER A 56 9.93 -14.00 -13.53
C SER A 56 9.39 -13.22 -12.32
N PHE A 57 9.57 -11.90 -12.35
CA PHE A 57 9.15 -11.00 -11.29
C PHE A 57 8.15 -9.97 -11.83
N ARG A 58 6.88 -10.12 -11.44
CA ARG A 58 5.80 -9.20 -11.84
C ARG A 58 5.71 -8.02 -10.91
N ILE A 59 5.75 -6.81 -11.48
CA ILE A 59 5.75 -5.55 -10.75
C ILE A 59 4.82 -4.51 -11.41
N PRO A 60 4.16 -3.62 -10.62
CA PRO A 60 3.26 -2.58 -11.14
C PRO A 60 3.89 -1.19 -11.13
N PHE A 61 5.21 -1.08 -11.22
CA PHE A 61 5.92 0.16 -10.93
C PHE A 61 6.29 0.94 -12.19
N GLY A 62 6.37 2.28 -12.05
CA GLY A 62 6.90 3.14 -13.10
C GLY A 62 8.42 3.04 -13.26
N THR A 63 8.93 3.65 -14.33
CA THR A 63 10.31 3.52 -14.82
C THR A 63 11.39 3.73 -13.76
N LYS A 64 11.21 4.68 -12.83
CA LYS A 64 12.23 4.97 -11.79
C LYS A 64 12.46 3.75 -10.88
N ILE A 65 11.39 3.12 -10.43
CA ILE A 65 11.43 1.93 -9.55
C ILE A 65 11.84 0.70 -10.35
N GLU A 66 11.31 0.55 -11.58
CA GLU A 66 11.68 -0.52 -12.48
C GLU A 66 13.19 -0.54 -12.74
N ASN A 67 13.80 0.60 -13.04
CA ASN A 67 15.24 0.70 -13.28
C ASN A 67 16.05 0.28 -12.05
N GLN A 68 15.67 0.71 -10.85
CA GLN A 68 16.37 0.30 -9.62
C GLN A 68 16.30 -1.21 -9.40
N ILE A 69 15.15 -1.84 -9.71
CA ILE A 69 15.01 -3.30 -9.59
C ILE A 69 15.85 -4.00 -10.68
N ARG A 70 15.98 -3.44 -11.89
CA ARG A 70 16.87 -3.96 -12.94
C ARG A 70 18.33 -3.90 -12.54
N ASP A 71 18.77 -2.80 -11.93
CA ASP A 71 20.14 -2.66 -11.42
C ASP A 71 20.41 -3.74 -10.36
N PHE A 72 19.48 -3.97 -9.44
CA PHE A 72 19.58 -5.06 -8.45
C PHE A 72 19.59 -6.46 -9.10
N ALA A 73 18.81 -6.66 -10.16
CA ALA A 73 18.80 -7.92 -10.90
C ALA A 73 20.15 -8.18 -11.59
N ASP A 74 20.75 -7.17 -12.21
CA ASP A 74 22.04 -7.28 -12.88
C ASP A 74 23.18 -7.59 -11.88
N GLU A 75 23.19 -6.90 -10.73
CA GLU A 75 24.13 -7.17 -9.65
C GLU A 75 23.95 -8.59 -9.07
N PHE A 76 22.71 -9.02 -8.85
CA PHE A 76 22.39 -10.35 -8.36
C PHE A 76 22.80 -11.45 -9.35
N GLN A 77 22.55 -11.27 -10.63
CA GLN A 77 22.94 -12.20 -11.71
C GLN A 77 24.47 -12.34 -11.81
N ALA A 78 25.22 -11.26 -11.50
CA ALA A 78 26.68 -11.36 -11.41
C ALA A 78 27.16 -12.26 -10.26
N LEU A 79 26.40 -12.34 -9.16
CA LEU A 79 26.67 -13.24 -8.03
C LEU A 79 26.22 -14.66 -8.30
N TYR A 80 25.12 -14.83 -9.06
CA TYR A 80 24.51 -16.13 -9.40
C TYR A 80 24.33 -16.27 -10.92
N PRO A 81 25.41 -16.59 -11.66
CA PRO A 81 25.37 -16.63 -13.14
C PRO A 81 24.40 -17.66 -13.73
N SER A 82 23.92 -18.64 -12.95
CA SER A 82 22.90 -19.59 -13.35
C SER A 82 21.49 -19.02 -13.39
N VAL A 83 21.27 -17.84 -12.79
CA VAL A 83 19.96 -17.20 -12.65
C VAL A 83 19.77 -16.11 -13.70
N THR A 84 18.55 -16.00 -14.22
CA THR A 84 18.07 -14.84 -14.98
C THR A 84 16.85 -14.28 -14.27
N ILE A 85 16.84 -12.96 -13.99
CA ILE A 85 15.68 -12.24 -13.46
C ILE A 85 14.97 -11.55 -14.62
N GLU A 86 13.72 -11.94 -14.89
CA GLU A 86 12.88 -11.35 -15.93
C GLU A 86 11.77 -10.50 -15.28
N LEU A 87 11.79 -9.16 -15.50
CA LEU A 87 10.77 -8.27 -14.99
C LEU A 87 9.54 -8.25 -15.93
N GLU A 88 8.38 -8.56 -15.38
CA GLU A 88 7.08 -8.41 -16.01
C GLU A 88 6.39 -7.16 -15.48
N VAL A 89 6.46 -6.05 -16.23
CA VAL A 89 5.89 -4.76 -15.81
C VAL A 89 4.45 -4.64 -16.27
N VAL A 90 3.54 -4.34 -15.35
CA VAL A 90 2.11 -4.11 -15.62
C VAL A 90 1.69 -2.70 -15.15
N SER A 91 0.55 -2.21 -15.63
CA SER A 91 0.08 -0.87 -15.34
C SER A 91 -0.72 -0.81 -14.04
N GLY A 92 -0.04 -0.64 -12.90
CA GLY A 92 -0.67 -0.43 -11.60
C GLY A 92 -1.07 -1.70 -10.87
N TYR A 93 -1.50 -1.50 -9.63
CA TYR A 93 -1.73 -2.60 -8.67
C TYR A 93 -2.97 -3.44 -9.01
N ASP A 94 -4.05 -2.85 -9.50
CA ASP A 94 -5.28 -3.55 -9.84
C ASP A 94 -5.11 -4.45 -11.06
N GLU A 95 -4.38 -3.97 -12.08
CA GLU A 95 -4.03 -4.79 -13.24
C GLU A 95 -3.10 -5.93 -12.83
N MET A 96 -2.09 -5.66 -11.99
CA MET A 96 -1.20 -6.69 -11.47
C MET A 96 -1.96 -7.79 -10.72
N LYS A 97 -2.88 -7.41 -9.82
CA LYS A 97 -3.73 -8.36 -9.10
C LYS A 97 -4.58 -9.18 -10.06
N SER A 98 -5.27 -8.52 -10.98
CA SER A 98 -6.17 -9.16 -11.94
C SER A 98 -5.43 -10.12 -12.88
N ALA A 99 -4.30 -9.68 -13.45
CA ALA A 99 -3.44 -10.52 -14.30
C ALA A 99 -2.92 -11.74 -13.54
N THR A 100 -2.47 -11.56 -12.29
CA THR A 100 -1.96 -12.68 -11.49
C THR A 100 -3.07 -13.69 -11.16
N ILE A 101 -4.28 -13.24 -10.81
CA ILE A 101 -5.43 -14.13 -10.59
C ILE A 101 -5.79 -14.90 -11.87
N GLN A 102 -5.80 -14.23 -13.02
CA GLN A 102 -6.06 -14.85 -14.31
C GLN A 102 -5.02 -15.93 -14.63
N ASP A 103 -3.74 -15.64 -14.41
CA ASP A 103 -2.64 -16.56 -14.67
C ASP A 103 -2.64 -17.74 -13.70
N ILE A 104 -3.06 -17.56 -12.45
CA ILE A 104 -3.30 -18.65 -11.50
C ILE A 104 -4.30 -19.64 -12.10
N GLY A 105 -5.41 -19.16 -12.66
CA GLY A 105 -6.38 -20.00 -13.36
C GLY A 105 -5.85 -20.67 -14.63
N GLY A 106 -4.91 -20.03 -15.33
CA GLY A 106 -4.28 -20.48 -16.55
C GLY A 106 -3.03 -21.36 -16.35
N GLY A 107 -2.51 -21.48 -15.15
CA GLY A 107 -1.29 -22.24 -14.83
C GLY A 107 0.01 -21.60 -15.36
N LYS A 108 0.06 -20.27 -15.49
CA LYS A 108 1.20 -19.50 -16.02
C LYS A 108 1.52 -18.29 -15.14
N VAL A 109 1.68 -18.53 -13.85
CA VAL A 109 2.02 -17.46 -12.89
C VAL A 109 3.50 -17.08 -12.94
N PRO A 110 3.86 -15.84 -12.62
CA PRO A 110 5.26 -15.47 -12.42
C PRO A 110 5.87 -16.27 -11.27
N THR A 111 7.20 -16.32 -11.18
CA THR A 111 7.90 -16.94 -10.04
C THR A 111 7.65 -16.19 -8.74
N MET A 112 7.66 -14.85 -8.81
CA MET A 112 7.41 -13.96 -7.67
C MET A 112 6.65 -12.71 -8.11
N THR A 113 5.95 -12.09 -7.17
CA THR A 113 5.24 -10.82 -7.40
C THR A 113 5.21 -10.00 -6.12
N VAL A 114 4.90 -8.72 -6.26
CA VAL A 114 4.57 -7.87 -5.11
C VAL A 114 3.06 -7.84 -4.88
N GLY A 115 2.62 -7.38 -3.71
CA GLY A 115 1.19 -7.23 -3.44
C GLY A 115 0.90 -6.66 -2.06
N TYR A 116 -0.32 -6.17 -1.91
CA TYR A 116 -0.89 -5.83 -0.61
C TYR A 116 -1.43 -7.09 0.08
N PRO A 117 -1.75 -7.04 1.38
CA PRO A 117 -2.29 -8.19 2.10
C PRO A 117 -3.56 -8.80 1.49
N ASP A 118 -4.44 -7.98 0.93
CA ASP A 118 -5.66 -8.44 0.25
C ASP A 118 -5.37 -9.17 -1.06
N HIS A 119 -4.33 -8.75 -1.82
CA HIS A 119 -3.84 -9.49 -2.99
C HIS A 119 -3.35 -10.89 -2.56
N PHE A 120 -2.58 -10.95 -1.47
CA PHE A 120 -2.12 -12.23 -0.94
C PHE A 120 -3.28 -13.10 -0.45
N ALA A 121 -4.33 -12.50 0.14
CA ALA A 121 -5.55 -13.20 0.50
C ALA A 121 -6.20 -13.86 -0.73
N GLU A 122 -6.29 -13.16 -1.87
CA GLU A 122 -6.79 -13.72 -3.14
C GLU A 122 -5.93 -14.91 -3.61
N TYR A 123 -4.61 -14.76 -3.57
CA TYR A 123 -3.69 -15.83 -4.00
C TYR A 123 -3.73 -17.03 -3.05
N LEU A 124 -4.01 -16.81 -1.75
CA LEU A 124 -4.19 -17.88 -0.75
C LEU A 124 -5.47 -18.69 -0.96
N ILE A 125 -6.55 -18.12 -1.53
CA ILE A 125 -7.78 -18.85 -1.87
C ILE A 125 -7.45 -20.07 -2.75
N SER A 126 -6.56 -19.89 -3.71
CA SER A 126 -6.12 -20.92 -4.66
C SER A 126 -4.80 -21.61 -4.24
N LYS A 127 -4.28 -21.32 -3.05
CA LYS A 127 -2.99 -21.82 -2.54
C LYS A 127 -1.82 -21.53 -3.49
N SER A 128 -1.82 -20.38 -4.12
CA SER A 128 -0.88 -20.02 -5.18
C SER A 128 0.38 -19.31 -4.69
N ILE A 129 0.48 -18.97 -3.40
CA ILE A 129 1.71 -18.48 -2.77
C ILE A 129 2.18 -19.46 -1.70
N ILE A 130 3.49 -19.52 -1.47
CA ILE A 130 4.08 -20.40 -0.46
C ILE A 130 4.23 -19.69 0.89
N SER A 131 4.28 -20.48 1.98
CA SER A 131 4.86 -19.99 3.24
C SER A 131 6.37 -19.85 3.08
N LEU A 132 6.91 -18.73 3.51
CA LEU A 132 8.36 -18.48 3.51
C LEU A 132 9.08 -19.08 4.74
N ASP A 133 8.34 -19.66 5.70
CA ASP A 133 8.91 -20.17 6.96
C ASP A 133 10.04 -21.16 6.79
N LYS A 134 9.97 -22.04 5.74
CA LYS A 134 11.06 -22.99 5.47
C LYS A 134 12.34 -22.30 5.04
N PHE A 135 12.24 -21.28 4.17
CA PHE A 135 13.38 -20.49 3.76
C PHE A 135 13.91 -19.66 4.92
N ILE A 136 13.04 -18.96 5.65
CA ILE A 136 13.43 -18.10 6.78
C ILE A 136 14.21 -18.89 7.84
N LYS A 137 13.80 -20.13 8.12
CA LYS A 137 14.39 -21.01 9.15
C LYS A 137 15.51 -21.90 8.64
N ASP A 138 15.80 -21.89 7.34
CA ASP A 138 16.87 -22.74 6.80
C ASP A 138 18.25 -22.27 7.28
N PRO A 139 19.12 -23.18 7.78
CA PRO A 139 20.40 -22.80 8.36
C PRO A 139 21.41 -22.26 7.35
N ASN A 140 21.23 -22.48 6.04
CA ASN A 140 22.17 -22.08 5.02
C ASN A 140 21.74 -20.83 4.25
N VAL A 141 20.45 -20.69 3.99
CA VAL A 141 19.91 -19.59 3.17
C VAL A 141 18.93 -18.70 3.92
N GLY A 142 18.55 -19.03 5.15
CA GLY A 142 17.60 -18.30 5.96
C GLY A 142 18.14 -17.00 6.55
N TYR A 143 17.39 -16.44 7.48
CA TYR A 143 17.80 -15.30 8.32
C TYR A 143 18.23 -15.78 9.70
N THR A 144 19.25 -15.16 10.27
CA THR A 144 19.52 -15.28 11.71
C THR A 144 18.43 -14.60 12.52
N THR A 145 18.40 -14.84 13.83
CA THR A 145 17.47 -14.16 14.73
C THR A 145 17.66 -12.65 14.70
N GLU A 146 18.91 -12.20 14.65
CA GLU A 146 19.29 -10.79 14.61
C GLU A 146 18.89 -10.14 13.29
N GLU A 147 19.16 -10.80 12.15
CA GLU A 147 18.73 -10.32 10.83
C GLU A 147 17.21 -10.22 10.73
N LEU A 148 16.47 -11.18 11.31
CA LEU A 148 15.00 -11.15 11.28
C LEU A 148 14.44 -10.05 12.19
N ALA A 149 15.09 -9.81 13.33
CA ALA A 149 14.71 -8.74 14.27
C ALA A 149 15.05 -7.34 13.74
N ASP A 150 15.92 -7.22 12.75
CA ASP A 150 16.29 -5.97 12.11
C ASP A 150 15.21 -5.42 11.16
N PHE A 151 14.24 -6.22 10.75
CA PHE A 151 13.08 -5.70 10.05
C PHE A 151 12.23 -4.82 10.96
N LEU A 152 11.69 -3.73 10.42
CA LEU A 152 10.75 -2.88 11.16
C LEU A 152 9.51 -3.68 11.59
N PRO A 153 9.17 -3.71 12.90
CA PRO A 153 8.14 -4.61 13.43
C PRO A 153 6.77 -4.49 12.76
N GLY A 154 6.33 -3.27 12.43
CA GLY A 154 5.06 -3.04 11.75
C GLY A 154 5.04 -3.69 10.36
N TYR A 155 6.12 -3.51 9.60
CA TYR A 155 6.22 -4.03 8.23
C TYR A 155 6.29 -5.56 8.18
N ILE A 156 6.99 -6.18 9.13
CA ILE A 156 7.08 -7.65 9.16
C ILE A 156 5.78 -8.28 9.65
N THR A 157 5.08 -7.65 10.59
CA THR A 157 3.82 -8.16 11.16
C THR A 157 2.71 -8.22 10.12
N GLU A 158 2.65 -7.27 9.18
CA GLU A 158 1.69 -7.26 8.08
C GLU A 158 1.72 -8.55 7.26
N ASN A 159 2.90 -9.13 7.07
CA ASN A 159 3.10 -10.37 6.31
C ASN A 159 2.74 -11.65 7.07
N ARG A 160 2.33 -11.51 8.32
CA ARG A 160 2.06 -12.61 9.26
C ARG A 160 0.62 -12.63 9.77
N GLN A 161 -0.25 -11.78 9.26
CA GLN A 161 -1.60 -11.61 9.78
C GLN A 161 -2.62 -12.67 9.32
N PHE A 162 -2.21 -13.64 8.49
CA PHE A 162 -3.10 -14.60 7.85
C PHE A 162 -3.48 -15.80 8.73
N ASP A 163 -2.77 -16.01 9.83
CA ASP A 163 -3.11 -16.99 10.86
C ASP A 163 -2.63 -16.55 12.26
N LYS A 164 -3.08 -17.28 13.29
CA LYS A 164 -2.67 -17.04 14.68
C LYS A 164 -1.25 -17.50 15.00
N ASN A 165 -0.62 -18.28 14.11
CA ASN A 165 0.75 -18.74 14.28
C ASN A 165 1.77 -17.72 13.77
N GLY A 166 1.29 -16.74 13.00
CA GLY A 166 2.15 -15.73 12.39
C GLY A 166 3.03 -16.29 11.29
N THR A 167 2.46 -17.14 10.43
CA THR A 167 3.14 -17.70 9.24
C THR A 167 3.48 -16.59 8.25
N TYR A 168 4.70 -16.59 7.77
CA TYR A 168 5.15 -15.61 6.76
C TYR A 168 4.68 -16.02 5.38
N VAL A 169 3.89 -15.19 4.72
CA VAL A 169 3.46 -15.38 3.32
C VAL A 169 4.18 -14.45 2.36
N GLY A 170 4.92 -13.48 2.89
CA GLY A 170 5.72 -12.52 2.15
C GLY A 170 6.71 -11.83 3.06
N LEU A 171 7.47 -10.89 2.50
CA LEU A 171 8.35 -9.98 3.21
C LEU A 171 8.08 -8.54 2.75
N PRO A 172 8.30 -7.52 3.61
CA PRO A 172 8.08 -6.14 3.24
C PRO A 172 9.05 -5.72 2.13
N PHE A 173 8.56 -4.93 1.16
CA PHE A 173 9.40 -4.47 0.06
C PHE A 173 9.41 -2.93 -0.04
N ASN A 174 8.51 -2.32 -0.77
CA ASN A 174 8.47 -0.88 -1.00
C ASN A 174 7.46 -0.21 -0.06
N LYS A 175 7.84 0.03 1.17
CA LYS A 175 6.96 0.56 2.20
C LYS A 175 6.82 2.08 2.13
N SER A 176 5.61 2.57 2.39
CA SER A 176 5.28 3.98 2.45
C SER A 176 4.25 4.25 3.54
N THR A 177 4.02 5.53 3.79
CA THR A 177 2.95 6.05 4.63
C THR A 177 2.44 7.35 4.02
N GLU A 178 1.75 8.17 4.77
CA GLU A 178 1.31 9.50 4.35
C GLU A 178 2.03 10.59 5.13
N ALA A 179 2.15 11.77 4.53
CA ALA A 179 2.75 12.94 5.12
C ALA A 179 1.97 14.20 4.72
N LEU A 180 2.09 15.23 5.55
CA LEU A 180 1.63 16.58 5.25
C LEU A 180 2.73 17.33 4.49
N TYR A 181 2.47 17.69 3.24
CA TYR A 181 3.28 18.59 2.42
C TYR A 181 2.74 20.01 2.54
N TYR A 182 3.62 20.98 2.73
CA TYR A 182 3.20 22.39 2.90
C TYR A 182 4.15 23.36 2.24
N ASN A 183 3.65 24.53 1.88
CA ASN A 183 4.40 25.64 1.27
C ASN A 183 5.19 26.39 2.34
N VAL A 184 6.52 26.17 2.38
CA VAL A 184 7.42 26.75 3.39
C VAL A 184 7.37 28.27 3.36
N GLU A 185 7.49 28.89 2.16
CA GLU A 185 7.52 30.35 2.03
C GLU A 185 6.21 30.98 2.51
N PHE A 186 5.06 30.34 2.28
CA PHE A 186 3.78 30.85 2.76
C PHE A 186 3.71 30.83 4.29
N PHE A 187 4.14 29.72 4.89
CA PHE A 187 4.13 29.59 6.36
C PHE A 187 5.09 30.56 7.04
N GLU A 188 6.30 30.75 6.48
CA GLU A 188 7.31 31.70 6.98
C GLU A 188 6.86 33.15 6.82
N GLU A 189 6.37 33.54 5.63
CA GLU A 189 5.95 34.91 5.33
C GLU A 189 4.80 35.37 6.22
N PHE A 190 3.84 34.49 6.49
CA PHE A 190 2.67 34.84 7.31
C PHE A 190 2.76 34.35 8.76
N ASN A 191 3.95 33.87 9.18
CA ASN A 191 4.22 33.40 10.54
C ASN A 191 3.15 32.38 11.03
N LEU A 192 2.88 31.37 10.18
CA LEU A 192 1.98 30.28 10.50
C LEU A 192 2.77 29.10 11.08
N GLU A 193 2.18 28.41 12.05
CA GLU A 193 2.73 27.15 12.57
C GLU A 193 2.16 25.97 11.79
N VAL A 194 3.00 24.97 11.50
CA VAL A 194 2.56 23.74 10.82
C VAL A 194 1.64 22.94 11.76
N PRO A 195 0.40 22.64 11.35
CA PRO A 195 -0.57 22.01 12.23
C PRO A 195 -0.16 20.58 12.59
N THR A 196 -0.22 20.25 13.87
CA THR A 196 0.04 18.90 14.42
C THR A 196 -1.25 18.17 14.79
N THR A 197 -2.33 18.90 15.00
CA THR A 197 -3.66 18.37 15.28
C THR A 197 -4.69 18.81 14.23
N TRP A 198 -5.79 18.08 14.10
CA TRP A 198 -6.90 18.50 13.23
C TRP A 198 -7.55 19.80 13.68
N ASP A 199 -7.54 20.12 14.98
CA ASP A 199 -8.07 21.37 15.51
C ASP A 199 -7.13 22.56 15.17
N GLU A 200 -5.82 22.34 15.15
CA GLU A 200 -4.85 23.29 14.60
C GLU A 200 -4.97 23.43 13.09
N MET A 201 -5.22 22.33 12.36
CA MET A 201 -5.47 22.36 10.92
C MET A 201 -6.68 23.24 10.59
N GLU A 202 -7.77 23.14 11.34
CA GLU A 202 -8.92 24.02 11.18
C GLU A 202 -8.54 25.49 11.36
N THR A 203 -7.77 25.79 12.40
CA THR A 203 -7.30 27.15 12.72
C THR A 203 -6.41 27.71 11.61
N VAL A 204 -5.43 26.92 11.17
CA VAL A 204 -4.48 27.32 10.12
C VAL A 204 -5.21 27.52 8.78
N CYS A 205 -6.13 26.65 8.42
CA CYS A 205 -6.93 26.80 7.19
C CYS A 205 -7.78 28.08 7.23
N ALA A 206 -8.37 28.44 8.38
CA ALA A 206 -9.11 29.70 8.53
C ALA A 206 -8.20 30.93 8.36
N GLN A 207 -6.97 30.88 8.90
CA GLN A 207 -5.97 31.92 8.72
C GLN A 207 -5.55 32.03 7.26
N ILE A 208 -5.24 30.90 6.59
CA ILE A 208 -4.90 30.85 5.16
C ILE A 208 -6.00 31.50 4.32
N MET A 209 -7.27 31.16 4.54
CA MET A 209 -8.39 31.75 3.79
C MET A 209 -8.45 33.27 4.00
N THR A 210 -8.25 33.74 5.22
CA THR A 210 -8.25 35.18 5.53
C THR A 210 -7.09 35.89 4.85
N ILE A 211 -5.89 35.33 4.91
CA ILE A 211 -4.68 35.87 4.30
C ILE A 211 -4.86 35.94 2.77
N VAL A 212 -5.24 34.83 2.13
CA VAL A 212 -5.37 34.76 0.66
C VAL A 212 -6.45 35.72 0.14
N ALA A 213 -7.55 35.88 0.88
CA ALA A 213 -8.61 36.84 0.53
C ALA A 213 -8.13 38.31 0.63
N GLY A 214 -7.17 38.59 1.51
CA GLY A 214 -6.61 39.94 1.74
C GLY A 214 -5.35 40.28 0.95
N LEU A 215 -4.83 39.34 0.12
CA LEU A 215 -3.61 39.58 -0.66
C LEU A 215 -3.80 40.73 -1.67
N GLU A 216 -2.86 41.66 -1.68
CA GLU A 216 -2.75 42.71 -2.72
C GLU A 216 -1.97 42.12 -3.93
N ASP A 217 -2.25 42.63 -5.14
CA ASP A 217 -1.52 42.19 -6.32
C ASP A 217 -0.06 42.65 -6.24
N ASP A 218 0.87 41.80 -6.66
CA ASP A 218 2.29 42.09 -6.96
C ASP A 218 3.36 41.89 -5.88
N GLN A 219 3.08 41.39 -4.70
CA GLN A 219 4.13 41.25 -3.68
C GLN A 219 5.09 40.07 -3.97
N TYR A 220 4.55 38.92 -4.49
CA TYR A 220 5.34 37.74 -4.89
C TYR A 220 4.71 37.04 -6.10
N SER A 221 5.51 36.52 -7.01
CA SER A 221 5.01 35.86 -8.24
C SER A 221 4.15 34.62 -7.98
N TRP A 222 4.40 33.89 -6.90
CA TRP A 222 3.63 32.71 -6.51
C TRP A 222 2.34 33.08 -5.75
N LEU A 223 2.32 34.18 -4.97
CA LEU A 223 1.10 34.68 -4.33
C LEU A 223 0.02 35.12 -5.32
N GLY A 224 0.44 35.74 -6.44
CA GLY A 224 -0.49 36.12 -7.50
C GLY A 224 -1.25 34.94 -8.10
N LYS A 225 -0.60 33.78 -8.21
CA LYS A 225 -1.27 32.54 -8.65
C LYS A 225 -2.30 32.05 -7.64
N ILE A 226 -1.96 32.05 -6.35
CA ILE A 226 -2.87 31.62 -5.26
C ILE A 226 -4.10 32.53 -5.23
N LYS A 227 -3.92 33.85 -5.29
CA LYS A 227 -5.02 34.83 -5.34
C LYS A 227 -5.94 34.60 -6.55
N THR A 228 -5.35 34.39 -7.73
CA THR A 228 -6.10 34.09 -8.96
C THR A 228 -6.93 32.81 -8.81
N ASN A 229 -6.32 31.76 -8.25
CA ASN A 229 -7.03 30.50 -8.04
C ASN A 229 -8.20 30.67 -7.05
N LEU A 230 -8.04 31.45 -5.97
CA LEU A 230 -9.13 31.76 -5.05
C LEU A 230 -10.26 32.53 -5.77
N ALA A 231 -9.93 33.54 -6.59
CA ALA A 231 -10.91 34.31 -7.33
C ALA A 231 -11.71 33.48 -8.34
N ASN A 232 -11.07 32.44 -8.89
CA ASN A 232 -11.71 31.48 -9.80
C ASN A 232 -12.54 30.41 -9.08
N GLY A 233 -12.52 30.34 -7.73
CA GLY A 233 -13.14 29.26 -6.97
C GLY A 233 -12.37 27.94 -7.02
N GLU A 234 -11.08 28.00 -7.37
CA GLU A 234 -10.19 26.83 -7.55
C GLU A 234 -9.12 26.73 -6.45
N PHE A 235 -9.42 27.23 -5.26
CA PHE A 235 -8.48 27.24 -4.15
C PHE A 235 -9.08 26.57 -2.91
N ILE A 236 -8.33 25.62 -2.35
CA ILE A 236 -8.67 24.92 -1.11
C ILE A 236 -7.39 24.87 -0.26
N PRO A 237 -7.38 25.36 1.00
CA PRO A 237 -6.18 25.41 1.82
C PRO A 237 -5.43 24.08 1.96
N CYS A 238 -6.16 22.99 2.17
CA CYS A 238 -5.58 21.64 2.32
C CYS A 238 -6.37 20.62 1.49
N LEU A 239 -5.63 19.78 0.76
CA LEU A 239 -6.19 18.62 0.05
C LEU A 239 -5.67 17.33 0.68
N TYR A 240 -6.45 16.24 0.51
CA TYR A 240 -6.04 14.88 0.87
C TYR A 240 -6.15 13.99 -0.37
N ASP A 241 -5.02 13.43 -0.83
CA ASP A 241 -4.91 12.75 -2.11
C ASP A 241 -5.80 11.51 -2.24
N SER A 242 -5.72 10.59 -1.28
CA SER A 242 -6.42 9.31 -1.36
C SER A 242 -7.66 9.32 -0.46
N GLY A 243 -8.84 9.29 -1.07
CA GLY A 243 -10.10 9.20 -0.32
C GLY A 243 -10.23 7.92 0.51
N GLY A 244 -9.75 6.80 -0.01
CA GLY A 244 -9.71 5.54 0.74
C GLY A 244 -8.80 5.60 1.95
N ASN A 245 -7.62 6.22 1.84
CA ASN A 245 -6.72 6.44 2.98
C ASN A 245 -7.34 7.42 3.99
N PHE A 246 -7.87 8.52 3.50
CA PHE A 246 -8.52 9.53 4.34
C PHE A 246 -9.65 8.93 5.17
N PHE A 247 -10.51 8.13 4.51
CA PHE A 247 -11.61 7.42 5.15
C PHE A 247 -11.12 6.54 6.32
N THR A 248 -10.09 5.73 6.06
CA THR A 248 -9.61 4.78 7.06
C THR A 248 -8.80 5.45 8.16
N THR A 249 -7.91 6.38 7.80
CA THR A 249 -7.04 7.09 8.75
C THR A 249 -7.86 7.90 9.75
N ILE A 250 -8.87 8.65 9.28
CA ILE A 250 -9.66 9.47 10.21
C ILE A 250 -10.47 8.63 11.18
N ILE A 251 -11.01 7.48 10.77
CA ILE A 251 -11.71 6.56 11.68
C ILE A 251 -10.76 6.07 12.78
N HIS A 252 -9.55 5.65 12.43
CA HIS A 252 -8.56 5.21 13.41
C HIS A 252 -8.12 6.34 14.35
N GLN A 253 -8.02 7.57 13.85
CA GLN A 253 -7.66 8.73 14.67
C GLN A 253 -8.79 9.18 15.60
N PHE A 254 -10.03 8.76 15.36
CA PHE A 254 -11.17 8.93 16.27
C PHE A 254 -11.39 7.71 17.18
N GLY A 255 -10.48 6.72 17.16
CA GLY A 255 -10.53 5.53 18.00
C GLY A 255 -11.43 4.41 17.49
N GLY A 256 -11.90 4.52 16.24
CA GLY A 256 -12.71 3.51 15.58
C GLY A 256 -11.88 2.50 14.76
N GLU A 257 -12.56 1.49 14.25
CA GLU A 257 -12.03 0.55 13.26
C GLU A 257 -12.92 0.55 12.03
N TYR A 258 -12.33 0.40 10.83
CA TYR A 258 -13.16 0.37 9.64
C TYR A 258 -13.49 -1.04 9.16
N THR A 259 -12.57 -1.98 9.24
CA THR A 259 -12.79 -3.42 8.96
C THR A 259 -11.99 -4.31 9.91
N LYS A 260 -12.42 -5.59 10.02
CA LYS A 260 -11.74 -6.61 10.83
C LYS A 260 -11.63 -7.92 10.08
N SER A 261 -10.52 -8.63 10.30
CA SER A 261 -10.36 -10.02 9.87
C SER A 261 -11.25 -10.96 10.70
N ILE A 262 -11.81 -11.95 10.03
CA ILE A 262 -12.55 -13.06 10.66
C ILE A 262 -11.60 -14.24 10.80
N TYR A 263 -11.47 -14.79 12.02
CA TYR A 263 -10.69 -16.00 12.25
C TYR A 263 -11.59 -17.24 12.30
N LYS A 264 -11.21 -18.27 11.54
CA LYS A 264 -11.82 -19.60 11.56
C LYS A 264 -11.43 -20.34 12.85
N SER A 265 -12.16 -21.40 13.18
CA SER A 265 -11.91 -22.22 14.39
C SER A 265 -10.51 -22.85 14.44
N ASN A 266 -9.88 -23.07 13.31
CA ASN A 266 -8.52 -23.60 13.19
C ASN A 266 -7.41 -22.51 13.31
N GLY A 267 -7.79 -21.25 13.56
CA GLY A 267 -6.84 -20.14 13.73
C GLY A 267 -6.41 -19.43 12.45
N LEU A 268 -6.88 -19.87 11.28
CA LEU A 268 -6.65 -19.16 10.02
C LEU A 268 -7.60 -17.99 9.87
N VAL A 269 -7.15 -16.95 9.16
CA VAL A 269 -8.02 -15.88 8.68
C VAL A 269 -8.97 -16.45 7.63
N ASP A 270 -10.21 -16.00 7.61
CA ASP A 270 -11.11 -16.22 6.50
C ASP A 270 -10.75 -15.25 5.37
N VAL A 271 -9.86 -15.68 4.49
CA VAL A 271 -9.36 -14.85 3.39
C VAL A 271 -10.42 -14.44 2.36
N GLN A 272 -11.64 -14.98 2.46
CA GLN A 272 -12.76 -14.61 1.59
C GLN A 272 -13.68 -13.56 2.21
N ARG A 273 -13.65 -13.37 3.53
CA ARG A 273 -14.59 -12.52 4.25
C ARG A 273 -13.92 -11.73 5.36
N GLY A 274 -14.32 -10.48 5.48
CA GLY A 274 -14.02 -9.61 6.60
C GLY A 274 -15.31 -9.06 7.22
N THR A 275 -15.17 -8.33 8.30
CA THR A 275 -16.26 -7.62 8.96
C THR A 275 -16.14 -6.13 8.66
N LEU A 276 -17.21 -5.50 8.16
CA LEU A 276 -17.30 -4.05 8.06
C LEU A 276 -17.63 -3.49 9.45
N CYS A 277 -16.89 -2.49 9.90
CA CYS A 277 -17.09 -1.83 11.19
C CYS A 277 -17.56 -0.36 11.04
N PHE A 278 -17.13 0.31 9.97
CA PHE A 278 -17.36 1.74 9.76
C PHE A 278 -18.82 2.17 9.73
N ASN A 279 -19.73 1.29 9.30
CA ASN A 279 -21.17 1.57 9.19
C ASN A 279 -21.96 1.39 10.50
N THR A 280 -21.29 0.91 11.55
CA THR A 280 -21.89 0.67 12.87
C THR A 280 -21.13 1.35 14.01
N SER A 281 -20.03 2.03 13.72
CA SER A 281 -19.19 2.73 14.69
C SER A 281 -19.66 4.18 14.89
N ASN A 282 -19.83 4.59 16.13
CA ASN A 282 -20.09 5.99 16.48
C ASN A 282 -18.86 6.85 16.16
N GLU A 283 -17.66 6.32 16.42
CA GLU A 283 -16.38 6.99 16.17
C GLU A 283 -16.21 7.32 14.67
N ALA A 284 -16.62 6.41 13.78
CA ALA A 284 -16.62 6.65 12.35
C ALA A 284 -17.58 7.79 11.97
N TYR A 285 -18.79 7.79 12.52
CA TYR A 285 -19.77 8.85 12.27
C TYR A 285 -19.25 10.21 12.75
N GLU A 286 -18.73 10.29 13.97
CA GLU A 286 -18.14 11.50 14.54
C GLU A 286 -16.97 12.03 13.71
N ALA A 287 -16.11 11.14 13.20
CA ALA A 287 -15.01 11.47 12.33
C ALA A 287 -15.49 12.13 11.02
N PHE A 288 -16.49 11.54 10.37
CA PHE A 288 -17.05 12.09 9.13
C PHE A 288 -17.84 13.38 9.35
N GLU A 289 -18.58 13.52 10.45
CA GLU A 289 -19.27 14.76 10.80
C GLU A 289 -18.26 15.90 11.00
N TYR A 290 -17.16 15.64 11.68
CA TYR A 290 -16.07 16.59 11.85
C TYR A 290 -15.46 17.02 10.51
N LEU A 291 -15.07 16.07 9.66
CA LEU A 291 -14.47 16.37 8.36
C LEU A 291 -15.45 17.07 7.40
N GLN A 292 -16.71 16.65 7.37
CA GLN A 292 -17.72 17.32 6.56
C GLN A 292 -17.90 18.77 7.04
N GLY A 293 -17.79 19.02 8.35
CA GLY A 293 -17.80 20.37 8.91
C GLY A 293 -16.64 21.24 8.41
N LEU A 294 -15.43 20.70 8.33
CA LEU A 294 -14.27 21.39 7.77
C LEU A 294 -14.44 21.66 6.26
N SER A 295 -14.95 20.67 5.53
CA SER A 295 -15.19 20.81 4.09
C SER A 295 -16.26 21.86 3.79
N LYS A 296 -17.35 21.91 4.56
CA LYS A 296 -18.40 22.96 4.42
C LYS A 296 -17.84 24.39 4.64
N LYS A 297 -16.77 24.53 5.42
CA LYS A 297 -16.03 25.80 5.60
C LYS A 297 -15.08 26.10 4.44
N GLY A 298 -14.88 25.16 3.50
CA GLY A 298 -13.91 25.27 2.41
C GLY A 298 -12.46 25.07 2.83
N TYR A 299 -12.20 24.45 3.99
CA TYR A 299 -10.86 24.32 4.56
C TYR A 299 -10.11 23.11 4.08
N ILE A 300 -10.81 21.99 3.90
CA ILE A 300 -10.25 20.74 3.42
C ILE A 300 -11.16 20.08 2.38
N SER A 301 -10.57 19.44 1.40
CA SER A 301 -11.30 18.61 0.45
C SER A 301 -10.38 17.54 -0.16
N MET A 302 -10.86 16.89 -1.21
CA MET A 302 -10.12 15.98 -2.05
C MET A 302 -9.84 16.62 -3.42
N PRO A 303 -8.86 16.12 -4.20
CA PRO A 303 -8.55 16.61 -5.54
C PRO A 303 -9.77 16.63 -6.48
N ASP A 304 -10.73 15.70 -6.27
CA ASP A 304 -12.00 15.60 -7.00
C ASP A 304 -12.82 16.91 -6.99
N ALA A 305 -12.71 17.68 -5.90
CA ALA A 305 -13.39 18.99 -5.81
C ALA A 305 -12.84 20.02 -6.83
N LEU A 306 -11.65 19.77 -7.37
CA LEU A 306 -10.98 20.56 -8.40
C LEU A 306 -10.89 19.83 -9.75
N GLU A 307 -11.61 18.72 -9.91
CA GLU A 307 -11.58 17.84 -11.08
C GLU A 307 -10.16 17.31 -11.39
N LEU A 308 -9.35 17.04 -10.35
CA LEU A 308 -8.00 16.56 -10.43
C LEU A 308 -7.89 15.14 -9.84
N THR A 309 -6.91 14.38 -10.33
CA THR A 309 -6.61 13.04 -9.81
C THR A 309 -5.75 13.09 -8.54
N TYR A 310 -4.81 14.05 -8.46
CA TYR A 310 -3.87 14.17 -7.35
C TYR A 310 -3.77 15.59 -6.83
N GLY A 311 -3.74 15.77 -5.52
CA GLY A 311 -3.58 17.06 -4.85
C GLY A 311 -2.21 17.69 -5.08
N SER A 312 -1.17 16.90 -5.36
CA SER A 312 0.14 17.41 -5.74
C SER A 312 0.08 18.32 -7.00
N TYR A 313 -0.81 18.04 -7.96
CA TYR A 313 -1.00 18.94 -9.10
C TYR A 313 -1.60 20.29 -8.70
N ALA A 314 -2.58 20.27 -7.78
CA ALA A 314 -3.15 21.50 -7.25
C ALA A 314 -2.13 22.30 -6.44
N TYR A 315 -1.40 21.61 -5.57
CA TYR A 315 -0.33 22.18 -4.75
C TYR A 315 0.76 22.85 -5.61
N ASN A 316 1.26 22.17 -6.63
CA ASN A 316 2.32 22.64 -7.51
C ASN A 316 1.97 23.95 -8.24
N VAL A 317 0.69 24.23 -8.45
CA VAL A 317 0.22 25.45 -9.14
C VAL A 317 -0.45 26.47 -8.22
N GLY A 318 -0.39 26.26 -6.90
CA GLY A 318 -0.94 27.18 -5.90
C GLY A 318 -2.46 27.15 -5.77
N LYS A 319 -3.12 26.02 -6.10
CA LYS A 319 -4.53 25.78 -5.79
C LYS A 319 -4.71 25.21 -4.38
N ALA A 320 -3.62 24.81 -3.72
CA ALA A 320 -3.57 24.43 -2.33
C ALA A 320 -2.26 24.91 -1.70
N ILE A 321 -2.27 25.16 -0.39
CA ILE A 321 -1.08 25.51 0.42
C ILE A 321 -0.53 24.28 1.12
N MET A 322 -1.39 23.32 1.40
CA MET A 322 -1.07 22.03 2.01
C MET A 322 -1.68 20.89 1.19
N ASN A 323 -1.01 19.76 1.19
CA ASN A 323 -1.54 18.52 0.65
C ASN A 323 -1.11 17.34 1.53
N ILE A 324 -2.02 16.42 1.84
CA ILE A 324 -1.71 15.15 2.49
C ILE A 324 -1.65 14.08 1.41
N GLY A 325 -0.53 13.39 1.33
CA GLY A 325 -0.33 12.36 0.31
C GLY A 325 0.75 11.36 0.67
N SER A 326 0.91 10.34 -0.17
CA SER A 326 1.86 9.26 0.04
C SER A 326 3.31 9.75 0.06
N THR A 327 4.11 9.20 0.96
CA THR A 327 5.58 9.41 1.00
C THR A 327 6.26 8.89 -0.27
N GLY A 328 5.76 7.82 -0.88
CA GLY A 328 6.23 7.32 -2.18
C GLY A 328 5.93 8.26 -3.36
N GLY A 329 5.09 9.28 -3.16
CA GLY A 329 4.76 10.32 -4.13
C GLY A 329 5.60 11.59 -4.03
N SER A 330 6.63 11.62 -3.19
CA SER A 330 7.46 12.82 -2.93
C SER A 330 8.02 13.48 -4.19
N GLY A 331 8.37 12.70 -5.20
CA GLY A 331 8.85 13.20 -6.49
C GLY A 331 7.86 14.05 -7.27
N TYR A 332 6.54 13.90 -7.01
CA TYR A 332 5.50 14.70 -7.71
C TYR A 332 5.45 16.17 -7.26
N TYR A 333 6.16 16.53 -6.20
CA TYR A 333 6.28 17.92 -5.72
C TYR A 333 7.51 18.64 -6.26
N ALA A 334 8.25 18.03 -7.19
CA ALA A 334 9.46 18.63 -7.78
C ALA A 334 9.18 19.93 -8.56
N ASP A 335 7.99 20.05 -9.17
CA ASP A 335 7.57 21.19 -9.97
C ASP A 335 6.75 22.22 -9.17
N ALA A 336 6.75 22.14 -7.83
CA ALA A 336 6.02 23.09 -7.00
C ALA A 336 6.54 24.53 -7.18
N ILE A 337 5.60 25.49 -7.17
CA ILE A 337 5.93 26.93 -7.26
C ILE A 337 6.64 27.48 -6.01
N CYS A 338 6.87 26.63 -5.01
CA CYS A 338 7.43 26.97 -3.70
C CYS A 338 8.36 25.86 -3.22
N THR A 339 9.11 26.14 -2.15
CA THR A 339 9.82 25.09 -1.40
C THR A 339 8.82 24.24 -0.65
N THR A 340 8.86 22.92 -0.89
CA THR A 340 8.01 21.98 -0.16
C THR A 340 8.63 21.61 1.16
N GLY A 341 7.87 21.83 2.26
CA GLY A 341 8.13 21.28 3.57
C GLY A 341 7.34 20.01 3.78
N VAL A 342 7.79 19.16 4.72
CA VAL A 342 7.13 17.89 5.06
C VAL A 342 7.02 17.74 6.58
N ALA A 343 5.86 17.31 7.03
CA ALA A 343 5.55 17.07 8.44
C ALA A 343 4.71 15.79 8.60
N PRO A 344 4.57 15.23 9.82
CA PRO A 344 3.56 14.23 10.11
C PRO A 344 2.15 14.72 9.79
N LEU A 345 1.23 13.77 9.61
CA LEU A 345 -0.19 14.11 9.53
C LEU A 345 -0.66 14.80 10.82
N PRO A 346 -1.69 15.64 10.74
CA PRO A 346 -2.41 16.01 11.95
C PRO A 346 -3.12 14.81 12.57
N TYR A 347 -3.19 14.76 13.89
CA TYR A 347 -3.93 13.74 14.64
C TYR A 347 -5.10 14.34 15.41
N LYS A 348 -6.09 13.54 15.82
CA LYS A 348 -7.23 14.06 16.60
C LYS A 348 -6.92 14.16 18.08
N THR A 349 -6.35 13.10 18.67
CA THR A 349 -5.97 13.04 20.10
C THR A 349 -4.64 12.34 20.26
N GLU A 350 -3.92 12.65 21.34
CA GLU A 350 -2.64 11.99 21.67
C GLU A 350 -2.76 10.46 21.78
N GLU A 351 -3.91 9.97 22.21
CA GLU A 351 -4.18 8.53 22.35
C GLU A 351 -4.33 7.82 21.00
N HIS A 352 -4.76 8.55 19.97
CA HIS A 352 -5.07 8.01 18.64
C HIS A 352 -4.22 8.64 17.55
N LYS A 353 -2.91 8.71 17.76
CA LYS A 353 -1.91 9.05 16.73
C LYS A 353 -1.76 7.88 15.77
N ASN A 354 -2.69 7.73 14.84
CA ASN A 354 -2.69 6.65 13.87
C ASN A 354 -2.34 7.16 12.47
N VAL A 355 -1.51 6.41 11.76
CA VAL A 355 -1.18 6.64 10.35
C VAL A 355 -1.20 5.31 9.60
N ILE A 356 -1.66 5.34 8.35
CA ILE A 356 -1.70 4.14 7.54
C ILE A 356 -0.29 3.70 7.14
N GLN A 357 -0.02 2.40 7.26
CA GLN A 357 1.11 1.75 6.63
C GLN A 357 0.69 1.28 5.24
N GLN A 358 1.46 1.64 4.24
CA GLN A 358 1.22 1.27 2.84
C GLN A 358 2.46 0.70 2.18
N GLY A 359 2.35 0.48 0.87
CA GLY A 359 3.38 -0.15 0.07
C GLY A 359 3.27 -1.67 0.11
N THR A 360 3.83 -2.30 -0.92
CA THR A 360 3.65 -3.73 -1.12
C THR A 360 4.67 -4.58 -0.38
N ASN A 361 4.35 -5.85 -0.33
CA ASN A 361 5.18 -6.94 0.13
C ASN A 361 5.53 -7.81 -1.07
N VAL A 362 6.56 -8.64 -0.97
CA VAL A 362 6.97 -9.58 -2.01
C VAL A 362 6.67 -11.01 -1.58
N CYS A 363 6.12 -11.81 -2.48
CA CYS A 363 5.81 -13.23 -2.25
C CYS A 363 6.36 -14.12 -3.38
N ILE A 364 6.46 -15.42 -3.12
CA ILE A 364 6.89 -16.44 -4.08
C ILE A 364 5.69 -17.33 -4.42
N MET A 365 5.46 -17.55 -5.72
CA MET A 365 4.33 -18.33 -6.20
C MET A 365 4.61 -19.84 -6.06
N SER A 366 3.56 -20.62 -5.74
CA SER A 366 3.69 -22.03 -5.42
C SER A 366 4.02 -22.91 -6.65
N GLN A 367 3.68 -22.45 -7.85
CA GLN A 367 3.85 -23.23 -9.10
C GLN A 367 5.29 -23.23 -9.64
N ALA A 368 6.15 -22.33 -9.19
CA ALA A 368 7.56 -22.31 -9.56
C ALA A 368 8.27 -23.62 -9.13
N SER A 369 9.31 -24.02 -9.84
CA SER A 369 10.18 -25.14 -9.43
C SER A 369 10.93 -24.82 -8.14
N ASP A 370 11.46 -25.83 -7.46
CA ASP A 370 12.16 -25.62 -6.19
C ASP A 370 13.46 -24.81 -6.37
N LEU A 371 14.14 -24.93 -7.52
CA LEU A 371 15.30 -24.09 -7.87
C LEU A 371 14.91 -22.64 -8.16
N GLU A 372 13.81 -22.41 -8.88
CA GLU A 372 13.30 -21.05 -9.11
C GLU A 372 12.84 -20.39 -7.81
N LYS A 373 12.20 -21.16 -6.89
CA LYS A 373 11.86 -20.68 -5.56
C LYS A 373 13.09 -20.29 -4.74
N LEU A 374 14.15 -21.10 -4.79
CA LEU A 374 15.41 -20.75 -4.13
C LEU A 374 16.03 -19.49 -4.73
N ALA A 375 16.10 -19.40 -6.05
CA ALA A 375 16.64 -18.22 -6.73
C ALA A 375 15.83 -16.95 -6.40
N ALA A 376 14.50 -17.03 -6.42
CA ALA A 376 13.61 -15.95 -6.00
C ALA A 376 13.83 -15.55 -4.53
N TRP A 377 13.95 -16.52 -3.62
CA TRP A 377 14.26 -16.28 -2.21
C TRP A 377 15.59 -15.54 -2.01
N LEU A 378 16.64 -15.98 -2.68
CA LEU A 378 17.96 -15.34 -2.62
C LEU A 378 17.93 -13.92 -3.19
N PHE A 379 17.16 -13.69 -4.27
CA PHE A 379 16.97 -12.35 -4.84
C PHE A 379 16.18 -11.45 -3.90
N ILE A 380 15.13 -11.94 -3.27
CA ILE A 380 14.40 -11.21 -2.22
C ILE A 380 15.36 -10.84 -1.08
N LYS A 381 16.12 -11.80 -0.59
CA LYS A 381 17.13 -11.56 0.47
C LYS A 381 18.15 -10.50 0.06
N TYR A 382 18.58 -10.52 -1.20
CA TYR A 382 19.52 -9.54 -1.76
C TYR A 382 18.92 -8.13 -1.76
N MET A 383 17.70 -7.96 -2.32
CA MET A 383 17.01 -6.67 -2.35
C MET A 383 16.71 -6.10 -0.96
N LEU A 384 16.56 -6.98 0.04
CA LEU A 384 16.21 -6.61 1.42
C LEU A 384 17.45 -6.51 2.34
N GLN A 385 18.69 -6.50 1.81
CA GLN A 385 19.87 -6.14 2.60
C GLN A 385 19.76 -4.68 3.06
N PRO A 386 20.32 -4.31 4.23
CA PRO A 386 20.26 -2.93 4.72
C PRO A 386 20.72 -1.90 3.69
N GLU A 387 21.82 -2.15 3.01
CA GLU A 387 22.41 -1.28 2.00
C GLU A 387 21.45 -1.13 0.80
N LYS A 388 20.85 -2.25 0.35
CA LYS A 388 19.95 -2.25 -0.81
C LYS A 388 18.60 -1.58 -0.51
N THR A 389 18.07 -1.78 0.70
CA THR A 389 16.83 -1.07 1.06
C THR A 389 17.07 0.43 1.28
N ALA A 390 18.27 0.83 1.76
CA ALA A 390 18.66 2.24 1.84
C ALA A 390 18.83 2.86 0.43
N GLU A 391 19.55 2.17 -0.48
CA GLU A 391 19.71 2.58 -1.87
C GLU A 391 18.37 2.75 -2.59
N PHE A 392 17.46 1.77 -2.42
CA PHE A 392 16.11 1.83 -2.95
C PHE A 392 15.33 3.03 -2.41
N ALA A 393 15.43 3.30 -1.11
CA ALA A 393 14.79 4.42 -0.44
C ALA A 393 15.29 5.77 -0.97
N MET A 394 16.60 5.93 -1.06
CA MET A 394 17.23 7.16 -1.58
C MET A 394 16.85 7.45 -3.04
N THR A 395 16.68 6.40 -3.84
CA THR A 395 16.30 6.54 -5.25
C THR A 395 14.80 6.80 -5.41
N THR A 396 13.93 6.12 -4.65
CA THR A 396 12.49 6.05 -4.96
C THR A 396 11.61 6.87 -4.04
N GLY A 397 12.06 7.20 -2.82
CA GLY A 397 11.28 7.83 -1.76
C GLY A 397 10.47 6.84 -0.91
N TYR A 398 10.53 5.53 -1.19
CA TYR A 398 9.98 4.50 -0.31
C TYR A 398 10.85 4.32 0.93
N MET A 399 10.25 3.87 2.04
CA MET A 399 10.94 3.71 3.31
C MET A 399 11.81 2.46 3.33
N PRO A 400 13.04 2.51 3.90
CA PRO A 400 13.83 1.32 4.18
C PRO A 400 13.05 0.37 5.09
N VAL A 401 13.17 -0.94 4.86
CA VAL A 401 12.44 -1.95 5.65
C VAL A 401 13.28 -2.56 6.78
N ARG A 402 14.56 -2.16 6.88
CA ARG A 402 15.52 -2.63 7.88
C ARG A 402 15.89 -1.49 8.82
N GLN A 403 15.95 -1.77 10.13
CA GLN A 403 16.35 -0.76 11.13
C GLN A 403 17.81 -0.29 10.90
N SER A 404 18.72 -1.24 10.64
CA SER A 404 20.13 -0.94 10.38
C SER A 404 20.36 -0.09 9.12
N ALA A 405 19.42 -0.06 8.17
CA ALA A 405 19.53 0.81 7.00
C ALA A 405 19.52 2.30 7.37
N TYR A 406 18.83 2.67 8.44
CA TYR A 406 18.77 4.05 8.95
C TYR A 406 20.06 4.50 9.64
N GLU A 407 20.96 3.54 9.95
CA GLU A 407 22.26 3.78 10.61
C GLU A 407 23.42 3.88 9.60
N LEU A 408 23.17 3.60 8.32
CA LEU A 408 24.17 3.70 7.26
C LEU A 408 24.59 5.14 7.04
N GLN A 409 25.90 5.40 6.97
CA GLN A 409 26.43 6.76 6.83
C GLN A 409 25.94 7.44 5.55
N ASP A 410 25.94 6.72 4.43
CA ASP A 410 25.48 7.25 3.14
C ASP A 410 23.99 7.67 3.19
N TYR A 411 23.16 6.91 3.92
CA TYR A 411 21.76 7.25 4.11
C TYR A 411 21.59 8.49 5.02
N ILE A 412 22.36 8.56 6.11
CA ILE A 412 22.38 9.72 7.03
C ILE A 412 22.83 10.99 6.29
N ASP A 413 23.89 10.89 5.47
CA ASP A 413 24.39 12.02 4.69
C ASP A 413 23.37 12.47 3.64
N TRP A 414 22.68 11.52 2.99
CA TRP A 414 21.61 11.82 2.04
C TRP A 414 20.41 12.51 2.70
N LEU A 415 20.04 12.13 3.93
CA LEU A 415 18.96 12.79 4.67
C LEU A 415 19.21 14.29 4.89
N ALA A 416 20.47 14.74 4.95
CA ALA A 416 20.83 16.14 5.03
C ALA A 416 20.67 16.89 3.69
N GLY A 417 20.33 16.19 2.61
CA GLY A 417 20.17 16.74 1.27
C GLY A 417 18.85 17.51 1.07
N PRO A 418 18.75 18.27 -0.03
CA PRO A 418 17.60 19.14 -0.31
C PRO A 418 16.44 18.44 -1.03
N THR A 419 16.56 17.15 -1.39
CA THR A 419 15.56 16.45 -2.19
C THR A 419 14.24 16.26 -1.44
N ASN A 420 13.13 16.19 -2.16
CA ASN A 420 11.82 15.96 -1.53
C ASN A 420 11.76 14.59 -0.85
N GLU A 421 12.42 13.59 -1.42
CA GLU A 421 12.55 12.27 -0.82
C GLU A 421 13.26 12.35 0.56
N ALA A 422 14.39 13.06 0.66
CA ALA A 422 15.08 13.27 1.94
C ALA A 422 14.22 14.02 2.96
N LYS A 423 13.52 15.07 2.52
CA LYS A 423 12.59 15.81 3.39
C LYS A 423 11.44 14.94 3.90
N VAL A 424 10.90 14.05 3.07
CA VAL A 424 9.85 13.10 3.46
C VAL A 424 10.35 12.17 4.55
N HIS A 425 11.54 11.58 4.38
CA HIS A 425 12.10 10.67 5.38
C HIS A 425 12.39 11.40 6.70
N ASN A 426 12.90 12.62 6.65
CA ASN A 426 13.09 13.45 7.85
C ASN A 426 11.77 13.83 8.53
N GLY A 427 10.78 14.27 7.75
CA GLY A 427 9.46 14.68 8.24
C GLY A 427 8.71 13.53 8.91
N THR A 428 8.78 12.32 8.33
CA THR A 428 8.08 11.13 8.83
C THR A 428 8.88 10.33 9.87
N ALA A 429 10.17 10.63 10.08
CA ALA A 429 10.96 10.03 11.17
C ALA A 429 10.32 10.28 12.55
N LYS A 430 9.58 11.37 12.70
CA LYS A 430 8.83 11.70 13.90
C LYS A 430 7.75 10.66 14.25
N TYR A 431 7.21 9.92 13.28
CA TYR A 431 6.24 8.86 13.58
C TYR A 431 6.82 7.81 14.54
N ALA A 432 8.07 7.41 14.35
CA ALA A 432 8.72 6.46 15.23
C ALA A 432 9.03 7.03 16.63
N SER A 433 9.38 8.33 16.73
CA SER A 433 9.80 8.98 17.96
C SER A 433 8.67 9.57 18.80
N GLU A 434 7.51 9.85 18.19
CA GLU A 434 6.39 10.57 18.83
C GLU A 434 5.19 9.65 19.17
N GLY A 435 5.39 8.33 19.17
CA GLY A 435 4.39 7.37 19.64
C GLY A 435 3.23 7.10 18.68
N TRP A 436 3.43 7.37 17.38
CA TRP A 436 2.45 7.04 16.36
C TRP A 436 2.31 5.52 16.19
N GLN A 437 1.10 5.10 15.87
CA GLN A 437 0.77 3.72 15.58
C GLN A 437 0.46 3.55 14.10
N TYR A 438 1.18 2.63 13.45
CA TYR A 438 0.87 2.22 12.11
C TYR A 438 -0.26 1.20 12.10
N PHE A 439 -1.25 1.40 11.25
CA PHE A 439 -2.28 0.40 10.99
C PHE A 439 -2.24 -0.08 9.55
N VAL A 440 -2.75 -1.26 9.33
CA VAL A 440 -2.87 -1.92 8.02
C VAL A 440 -4.29 -2.42 7.82
N ASP A 441 -4.68 -2.58 6.57
CA ASP A 441 -5.97 -3.15 6.23
C ASP A 441 -6.06 -4.62 6.64
N ALA A 442 -7.25 -5.07 7.00
CA ALA A 442 -7.52 -6.47 7.27
C ALA A 442 -7.30 -7.32 6.01
N ALA A 443 -6.59 -8.45 6.17
CA ALA A 443 -6.17 -9.32 5.07
C ALA A 443 -7.30 -10.24 4.59
N TRP A 444 -8.12 -9.79 3.67
CA TRP A 444 -9.13 -10.60 2.99
C TRP A 444 -9.40 -10.10 1.57
N ALA A 445 -9.87 -10.98 0.69
CA ALA A 445 -9.98 -10.75 -0.74
C ALA A 445 -10.89 -9.56 -1.14
N GLY A 446 -11.93 -9.29 -0.35
CA GLY A 446 -12.83 -8.15 -0.57
C GLY A 446 -12.28 -6.79 -0.12
N SER A 447 -11.12 -6.73 0.53
CA SER A 447 -10.61 -5.50 1.15
C SER A 447 -10.39 -4.37 0.15
N SER A 448 -9.85 -4.65 -1.06
CA SER A 448 -9.72 -3.64 -2.12
C SER A 448 -11.08 -3.08 -2.55
N THR A 449 -12.09 -3.94 -2.71
CA THR A 449 -13.45 -3.48 -3.06
C THR A 449 -14.01 -2.57 -1.97
N VAL A 450 -13.86 -2.97 -0.70
CA VAL A 450 -14.28 -2.12 0.43
C VAL A 450 -13.56 -0.78 0.38
N ARG A 451 -12.27 -0.77 0.09
CA ARG A 451 -11.48 0.45 0.04
C ARG A 451 -11.92 1.41 -1.06
N ASN A 452 -12.22 0.89 -2.25
CA ASN A 452 -12.75 1.68 -3.37
C ASN A 452 -14.15 2.26 -3.04
N GLU A 453 -14.99 1.50 -2.34
CA GLU A 453 -16.28 1.99 -1.89
C GLU A 453 -16.18 3.01 -0.75
N CYS A 454 -15.17 2.87 0.12
CA CYS A 454 -14.83 3.88 1.13
C CYS A 454 -14.36 5.19 0.50
N GLU A 455 -13.55 5.13 -0.57
CA GLU A 455 -13.17 6.31 -1.35
C GLU A 455 -14.39 6.98 -1.97
N THR A 456 -15.26 6.21 -2.61
CA THR A 456 -16.53 6.72 -3.14
C THR A 456 -17.39 7.38 -2.06
N ALA A 457 -17.50 6.75 -0.87
CA ALA A 457 -18.23 7.33 0.26
C ALA A 457 -17.59 8.64 0.74
N MET A 458 -16.23 8.72 0.78
CA MET A 458 -15.53 9.93 1.16
C MET A 458 -15.80 11.08 0.19
N ILE A 459 -15.77 10.82 -1.13
CA ILE A 459 -16.18 11.82 -2.15
C ILE A 459 -17.62 12.29 -1.90
N GLN A 460 -18.55 11.37 -1.64
CA GLN A 460 -19.94 11.73 -1.36
C GLN A 460 -20.05 12.64 -0.11
N ILE A 461 -19.33 12.32 0.96
CA ILE A 461 -19.40 13.07 2.23
C ILE A 461 -18.71 14.42 2.11
N ILE A 462 -17.48 14.46 1.58
CA ILE A 462 -16.60 15.64 1.63
C ILE A 462 -16.83 16.57 0.42
N VAL A 463 -16.94 16.02 -0.78
CA VAL A 463 -17.08 16.83 -2.02
C VAL A 463 -18.53 17.13 -2.29
N ASN A 464 -19.40 16.10 -2.29
CA ASN A 464 -20.80 16.24 -2.66
C ASN A 464 -21.72 16.63 -1.49
N GLN A 465 -21.21 16.68 -0.26
CA GLN A 465 -21.96 17.05 0.95
C GLN A 465 -23.20 16.18 1.21
N THR A 466 -23.14 14.91 0.80
CA THR A 466 -24.21 13.91 1.01
C THR A 466 -24.36 13.62 2.51
N ASP A 467 -25.57 13.23 2.93
CA ASP A 467 -25.82 12.75 4.29
C ASP A 467 -24.89 11.55 4.61
N ILE A 468 -24.23 11.59 5.76
CA ILE A 468 -23.21 10.61 6.13
C ILE A 468 -23.79 9.21 6.21
N ASN A 469 -24.97 9.04 6.84
CA ASN A 469 -25.60 7.72 6.94
C ASN A 469 -25.95 7.17 5.57
N GLN A 470 -26.46 8.03 4.67
CA GLN A 470 -26.78 7.62 3.30
C GLN A 470 -25.53 7.16 2.55
N ALA A 471 -24.43 7.93 2.62
CA ALA A 471 -23.17 7.58 1.95
C ALA A 471 -22.58 6.26 2.46
N LEU A 472 -22.61 6.01 3.79
CA LEU A 472 -22.13 4.77 4.39
C LEU A 472 -23.02 3.57 4.05
N GLN A 473 -24.36 3.75 4.04
CA GLN A 473 -25.28 2.70 3.63
C GLN A 473 -25.12 2.33 2.15
N ASP A 474 -24.95 3.32 1.29
CA ASP A 474 -24.73 3.11 -0.14
C ASP A 474 -23.42 2.33 -0.38
N ALA A 475 -22.33 2.67 0.36
CA ALA A 475 -21.08 1.92 0.30
C ALA A 475 -21.28 0.45 0.70
N VAL A 476 -21.95 0.19 1.83
CA VAL A 476 -22.27 -1.19 2.27
C VAL A 476 -23.11 -1.92 1.22
N GLY A 477 -24.11 -1.25 0.64
CA GLY A 477 -24.96 -1.85 -0.38
C GLY A 477 -24.21 -2.24 -1.67
N ARG A 478 -23.13 -1.53 -2.01
CA ARG A 478 -22.27 -1.86 -3.17
C ARG A 478 -21.22 -2.92 -2.88
N ILE A 479 -20.79 -3.04 -1.62
CA ILE A 479 -19.86 -4.09 -1.18
C ILE A 479 -20.57 -5.47 -1.19
N GLY A 480 -21.84 -5.57 -0.88
CA GLY A 480 -22.68 -6.78 -0.91
C GLY A 480 -22.86 -7.40 0.46
#